data_27403facc07e13e36cbc2f426936e19d
#
_entry.id   27403facc07e13e36cbc2f426936e19d
#
_cell.length_a   1.000
_cell.length_b   1.000
_cell.length_c   1.000
_cell.angle_alpha   90.00
_cell.angle_beta   90.00
_cell.angle_gamma   90.00
#
_symmetry.space_group_name_H-M   'P 1'
#
loop_
_entity.id
_entity.type
_entity.pdbx_description
1 polymer ?
#
loop_
_entity_poly.entity_id
_entity_poly.type
_entity_poly.pdbx_seq_one_letter_code
_entity_poly.pdbx_strand_id
1 'polypeptide(L)'
;MCEKKVPVLNSMIKNRNTRFLKSYTLNYTNTEGNEKLYEMVSNFDYEKPEEIGQNASGVVIVGFRDDELLLLREFRMGVNQFIYNMPAGHSEDGESVEECARRELREETGLHIKKICKILPPAYAAPDLSDSSAWVVIAEVEGEFNPQ
;
A
#
# COMPACT_ATOMS: atom_id res chain seq x y z
N MET A 1 -16.07 18.70 21.86
CA MET A 1 -16.25 17.60 20.88
C MET A 1 -16.22 16.29 21.69
N CYS A 2 -17.27 15.48 21.55
CA CYS A 2 -17.27 14.17 22.23
C CYS A 2 -16.25 13.28 21.52
N GLU A 3 -15.18 12.88 22.20
CA GLU A 3 -14.23 11.89 21.66
C GLU A 3 -15.01 10.61 21.37
N LYS A 4 -15.05 10.22 20.09
CA LYS A 4 -15.62 8.93 19.71
C LYS A 4 -14.76 7.84 20.34
N LYS A 5 -15.36 6.99 21.17
CA LYS A 5 -14.70 5.77 21.64
C LYS A 5 -14.28 4.95 20.42
N VAL A 6 -13.05 4.50 20.40
CA VAL A 6 -12.51 3.58 19.39
C VAL A 6 -12.20 2.23 20.03
N PRO A 7 -12.23 1.12 19.28
CA PRO A 7 -11.74 -0.16 19.78
C PRO A 7 -10.28 -0.07 20.22
N VAL A 8 -9.93 -0.81 21.27
CA VAL A 8 -8.56 -0.87 21.81
C VAL A 8 -7.95 -2.21 21.43
N LEU A 9 -6.81 -2.17 20.73
CA LEU A 9 -6.02 -3.36 20.44
C LEU A 9 -5.25 -3.78 21.70
N ASN A 10 -5.54 -4.98 22.23
CA ASN A 10 -4.98 -5.48 23.48
C ASN A 10 -3.76 -6.37 23.24
N SER A 11 -3.85 -7.27 22.25
CA SER A 11 -2.79 -8.23 21.95
C SER A 11 -2.87 -8.73 20.51
N MET A 12 -1.79 -9.35 20.08
CA MET A 12 -1.62 -9.92 18.74
C MET A 12 -1.02 -11.31 18.88
N ILE A 13 -1.53 -12.26 18.09
CA ILE A 13 -0.98 -13.61 17.95
C ILE A 13 -0.56 -13.78 16.50
N LYS A 14 0.71 -14.11 16.26
CA LYS A 14 1.22 -14.48 14.95
C LYS A 14 0.87 -15.94 14.66
N ASN A 15 -0.07 -16.19 13.76
CA ASN A 15 -0.55 -17.53 13.43
C ASN A 15 0.34 -18.22 12.41
N ARG A 16 0.84 -17.46 11.43
CA ARG A 16 1.68 -17.97 10.34
C ARG A 16 2.75 -16.96 9.96
N ASN A 17 3.96 -17.46 9.75
CA ASN A 17 5.10 -16.69 9.28
C ASN A 17 5.71 -17.38 8.09
N THR A 18 5.43 -16.90 6.87
CA THR A 18 6.08 -17.38 5.65
C THR A 18 7.00 -16.27 5.10
N ARG A 19 7.78 -16.58 4.08
CA ARG A 19 8.72 -15.61 3.48
C ARG A 19 8.04 -14.28 3.11
N PHE A 20 6.85 -14.32 2.52
CA PHE A 20 6.19 -13.13 1.97
C PHE A 20 4.93 -12.71 2.72
N LEU A 21 4.28 -13.63 3.41
CA LEU A 21 2.99 -13.38 4.04
C LEU A 21 2.99 -13.89 5.47
N LYS A 22 2.55 -13.03 6.39
CA LYS A 22 2.30 -13.33 7.79
C LYS A 22 0.82 -13.20 8.06
N SER A 23 0.27 -14.01 8.95
CA SER A 23 -1.10 -13.84 9.40
C SER A 23 -1.16 -13.68 10.91
N TYR A 24 -2.07 -12.84 11.34
CA TYR A 24 -2.24 -12.46 12.75
C TYR A 24 -3.68 -12.56 13.17
N THR A 25 -3.89 -12.94 14.43
CA THR A 25 -5.15 -12.73 15.13
C THR A 25 -4.96 -11.58 16.11
N LEU A 26 -5.75 -10.54 15.95
CA LEU A 26 -5.76 -9.34 16.79
C LEU A 26 -6.90 -9.44 17.78
N ASN A 27 -6.60 -9.20 19.05
CA ASN A 27 -7.59 -9.17 20.12
C ASN A 27 -7.89 -7.72 20.49
N TYR A 28 -9.12 -7.31 20.23
CA TYR A 28 -9.63 -5.98 20.54
C TYR A 28 -10.64 -6.01 21.68
N THR A 29 -10.69 -4.91 22.44
CA THR A 29 -11.88 -4.52 23.21
C THR A 29 -12.67 -3.53 22.36
N ASN A 30 -13.89 -3.85 22.00
CA ASN A 30 -14.75 -2.97 21.22
C ASN A 30 -15.29 -1.79 22.05
N THR A 31 -16.02 -0.88 21.42
CA THR A 31 -16.55 0.33 22.07
C THR A 31 -17.59 0.06 23.14
N GLU A 32 -18.15 -1.15 23.19
CA GLU A 32 -19.11 -1.63 24.20
C GLU A 32 -18.44 -2.37 25.34
N GLY A 33 -17.11 -2.59 25.27
CA GLY A 33 -16.33 -3.30 26.27
C GLY A 33 -16.24 -4.82 26.05
N ASN A 34 -16.73 -5.33 24.93
CA ASN A 34 -16.66 -6.76 24.60
C ASN A 34 -15.39 -7.10 23.85
N GLU A 35 -14.90 -8.32 24.05
CA GLU A 35 -13.79 -8.88 23.29
C GLU A 35 -14.21 -9.11 21.83
N LYS A 36 -13.29 -8.79 20.90
CA LYS A 36 -13.45 -9.03 19.47
C LYS A 36 -12.15 -9.51 18.87
N LEU A 37 -12.15 -10.70 18.28
CA LEU A 37 -11.04 -11.21 17.49
C LEU A 37 -11.15 -10.74 16.04
N TYR A 38 -10.01 -10.38 15.44
CA TYR A 38 -9.91 -9.95 14.06
C TYR A 38 -8.71 -10.62 13.39
N GLU A 39 -8.92 -11.23 12.24
CA GLU A 39 -7.84 -11.87 11.48
C GLU A 39 -7.34 -10.92 10.38
N MET A 40 -6.02 -10.80 10.26
CA MET A 40 -5.39 -10.01 9.21
C MET A 40 -4.15 -10.70 8.65
N VAL A 41 -3.73 -10.23 7.46
CA VAL A 41 -2.46 -10.60 6.84
C VAL A 41 -1.59 -9.37 6.63
N SER A 42 -0.26 -9.56 6.65
CA SER A 42 0.70 -8.51 6.38
C SER A 42 1.94 -9.06 5.65
N ASN A 43 2.63 -8.20 4.93
CA ASN A 43 3.96 -8.49 4.42
C ASN A 43 5.05 -8.25 5.47
N PHE A 44 4.74 -7.48 6.50
CA PHE A 44 5.65 -7.17 7.59
C PHE A 44 5.60 -8.22 8.69
N ASP A 45 6.75 -8.45 9.32
CA ASP A 45 6.90 -9.37 10.43
C ASP A 45 6.87 -8.59 11.75
N TYR A 46 5.69 -8.47 12.33
CA TYR A 46 5.46 -7.72 13.55
C TYR A 46 5.72 -8.55 14.79
N GLU A 47 6.35 -7.92 15.79
CA GLU A 47 6.56 -8.47 17.12
C GLU A 47 5.59 -7.87 18.16
N LYS A 48 5.08 -6.66 17.87
CA LYS A 48 4.21 -5.90 18.79
C LYS A 48 3.00 -5.32 18.06
N PRO A 49 1.84 -5.23 18.72
CA PRO A 49 0.62 -4.65 18.14
C PRO A 49 0.78 -3.22 17.64
N GLU A 50 1.63 -2.41 18.30
CA GLU A 50 1.84 -1.00 17.99
C GLU A 50 2.54 -0.77 16.63
N GLU A 51 3.15 -1.81 16.07
CA GLU A 51 3.84 -1.76 14.77
C GLU A 51 2.87 -1.83 13.59
N ILE A 52 1.65 -2.32 13.82
CA ILE A 52 0.65 -2.51 12.77
C ILE A 52 0.26 -1.17 12.15
N GLY A 53 0.30 -1.10 10.82
CA GLY A 53 -0.11 0.09 10.06
C GLY A 53 0.83 1.29 10.16
N GLN A 54 2.04 1.13 10.73
CA GLN A 54 3.02 2.22 10.84
C GLN A 54 3.87 2.40 9.59
N ASN A 55 3.94 1.40 8.72
CA ASN A 55 4.82 1.38 7.56
C ASN A 55 4.02 1.32 6.27
N ALA A 56 4.39 2.19 5.32
CA ALA A 56 3.96 2.07 3.94
C ALA A 56 4.99 1.25 3.16
N SER A 57 4.53 0.35 2.29
CA SER A 57 5.41 -0.56 1.55
C SER A 57 6.03 0.06 0.30
N GLY A 58 5.53 1.20 -0.16
CA GLY A 58 6.02 1.81 -1.39
C GLY A 58 5.11 2.94 -1.89
N VAL A 59 4.99 3.03 -3.21
CA VAL A 59 4.26 4.10 -3.90
C VAL A 59 3.23 3.53 -4.88
N VAL A 60 2.16 4.28 -5.10
CA VAL A 60 1.24 4.14 -6.24
C VAL A 60 1.25 5.45 -7.00
N ILE A 61 1.38 5.39 -8.32
CA ILE A 61 1.53 6.57 -9.17
C ILE A 61 0.24 6.80 -9.96
N VAL A 62 -0.46 7.89 -9.66
CA VAL A 62 -1.55 8.41 -10.45
C VAL A 62 -0.95 9.30 -11.53
N GLY A 63 -0.47 8.67 -12.60
CA GLY A 63 0.16 9.33 -13.74
C GLY A 63 -0.87 9.79 -14.75
N PHE A 64 -0.74 11.02 -15.24
CA PHE A 64 -1.61 11.52 -16.31
C PHE A 64 -0.82 12.36 -17.32
N ARG A 65 -1.30 12.37 -18.55
CA ARG A 65 -0.81 13.21 -19.63
C ARG A 65 -2.01 13.80 -20.34
N ASP A 66 -2.09 15.12 -20.37
CA ASP A 66 -3.28 15.84 -20.80
C ASP A 66 -4.53 15.34 -20.04
N ASP A 67 -5.55 14.82 -20.72
CA ASP A 67 -6.77 14.27 -20.13
C ASP A 67 -6.74 12.72 -19.99
N GLU A 68 -5.58 12.09 -20.21
CA GLU A 68 -5.43 10.63 -20.19
C GLU A 68 -4.81 10.17 -18.86
N LEU A 69 -5.43 9.15 -18.23
CA LEU A 69 -4.91 8.47 -17.07
C LEU A 69 -4.06 7.26 -17.51
N LEU A 70 -2.84 7.16 -16.95
CA LEU A 70 -1.98 6.02 -17.18
C LEU A 70 -2.45 4.81 -16.36
N LEU A 71 -2.73 3.72 -17.08
CA LEU A 71 -3.02 2.42 -16.49
C LEU A 71 -2.17 1.33 -17.13
N LEU A 72 -1.70 0.40 -16.33
CA LEU A 72 -1.04 -0.83 -16.75
C LEU A 72 -2.04 -1.96 -16.83
N ARG A 73 -1.98 -2.77 -17.90
CA ARG A 73 -2.72 -4.02 -17.99
C ARG A 73 -1.78 -5.17 -17.68
N GLU A 74 -1.91 -5.74 -16.49
CA GLU A 74 -1.01 -6.77 -15.96
C GLU A 74 -1.76 -8.01 -15.49
N PHE A 75 -1.10 -9.18 -15.57
CA PHE A 75 -1.64 -10.42 -15.01
C PHE A 75 -1.31 -10.51 -13.53
N ARG A 76 -2.34 -10.57 -12.69
CA ARG A 76 -2.20 -10.71 -11.24
C ARG A 76 -2.50 -12.14 -10.81
N MET A 77 -1.47 -12.85 -10.33
CA MET A 77 -1.60 -14.25 -9.90
C MET A 77 -2.61 -14.44 -8.77
N GLY A 78 -2.71 -13.51 -7.84
CA GLY A 78 -3.64 -13.61 -6.71
C GLY A 78 -5.12 -13.63 -7.10
N VAL A 79 -5.47 -13.10 -8.27
CA VAL A 79 -6.83 -13.11 -8.83
C VAL A 79 -6.91 -13.93 -10.13
N ASN A 80 -5.78 -14.48 -10.59
CA ASN A 80 -5.64 -15.33 -11.77
C ASN A 80 -6.24 -14.72 -13.05
N GLN A 81 -6.05 -13.41 -13.25
CA GLN A 81 -6.56 -12.69 -14.43
C GLN A 81 -5.78 -11.42 -14.72
N PHE A 82 -5.95 -10.89 -15.93
CA PHE A 82 -5.49 -9.55 -16.26
C PHE A 82 -6.39 -8.51 -15.62
N ILE A 83 -5.76 -7.52 -14.97
CA ILE A 83 -6.43 -6.35 -14.44
C ILE A 83 -5.78 -5.07 -14.96
N TYR A 84 -6.50 -3.96 -14.85
CA TYR A 84 -5.92 -2.64 -14.99
C TYR A 84 -5.53 -2.10 -13.63
N ASN A 85 -4.31 -1.59 -13.52
CA ASN A 85 -3.76 -1.05 -12.28
C ASN A 85 -2.93 0.21 -12.57
N MET A 86 -2.70 1.01 -11.54
CA MET A 86 -1.75 2.11 -11.61
C MET A 86 -0.33 1.58 -11.46
N PRO A 87 0.69 2.22 -12.05
CA PRO A 87 2.09 1.91 -11.74
C PRO A 87 2.34 1.99 -10.24
N ALA A 88 3.02 0.99 -9.69
CA ALA A 88 3.23 0.90 -8.25
C ALA A 88 4.41 0.00 -7.92
N GLY A 89 5.17 0.33 -6.89
CA GLY A 89 6.25 -0.53 -6.45
C GLY A 89 6.72 -0.26 -5.04
N HIS A 90 7.64 -1.11 -4.57
CA HIS A 90 8.17 -1.04 -3.22
C HIS A 90 9.33 -0.06 -3.13
N SER A 91 9.40 0.66 -2.01
CA SER A 91 10.56 1.52 -1.71
C SER A 91 11.79 0.68 -1.41
N GLU A 92 12.94 1.12 -1.89
CA GLU A 92 14.24 0.59 -1.51
C GLU A 92 14.77 1.28 -0.25
N ASP A 93 15.76 0.68 0.41
CA ASP A 93 16.35 1.21 1.63
C ASP A 93 16.95 2.61 1.40
N GLY A 94 16.45 3.59 2.15
CA GLY A 94 16.91 4.98 2.07
C GLY A 94 16.32 5.80 0.92
N GLU A 95 15.46 5.21 0.10
CA GLU A 95 14.80 5.87 -1.02
C GLU A 95 13.65 6.77 -0.54
N SER A 96 13.61 8.00 -1.02
CA SER A 96 12.48 8.88 -0.78
C SER A 96 11.25 8.48 -1.62
N VAL A 97 10.07 8.92 -1.22
CA VAL A 97 8.80 8.68 -1.96
C VAL A 97 8.90 9.17 -3.41
N GLU A 98 9.55 10.31 -3.63
CA GLU A 98 9.72 10.88 -4.97
C GLU A 98 10.67 10.03 -5.83
N GLU A 99 11.81 9.61 -5.28
CA GLU A 99 12.78 8.76 -5.98
C GLU A 99 12.16 7.41 -6.34
N CYS A 100 11.47 6.78 -5.40
CA CYS A 100 10.72 5.54 -5.62
C CYS A 100 9.72 5.70 -6.77
N ALA A 101 8.91 6.75 -6.76
CA ALA A 101 7.93 6.98 -7.81
C ALA A 101 8.57 7.19 -9.20
N ARG A 102 9.70 7.90 -9.26
CA ARG A 102 10.43 8.11 -10.52
C ARG A 102 11.04 6.83 -11.06
N ARG A 103 11.62 6.01 -10.18
CA ARG A 103 12.21 4.73 -10.55
C ARG A 103 11.14 3.75 -11.03
N GLU A 104 10.09 3.51 -10.23
CA GLU A 104 9.03 2.55 -10.56
C GLU A 104 8.29 2.93 -11.84
N LEU A 105 7.94 4.21 -12.04
CA LEU A 105 7.32 4.65 -13.28
C LEU A 105 8.19 4.34 -14.49
N ARG A 106 9.48 4.61 -14.39
CA ARG A 106 10.42 4.36 -15.49
C ARG A 106 10.57 2.88 -15.80
N GLU A 107 10.71 2.04 -14.77
CA GLU A 107 10.89 0.59 -14.91
C GLU A 107 9.66 -0.07 -15.53
N GLU A 108 8.47 0.27 -15.05
CA GLU A 108 7.23 -0.35 -15.51
C GLU A 108 6.71 0.19 -16.84
N THR A 109 7.05 1.44 -17.20
CA THR A 109 6.44 2.10 -18.35
C THR A 109 7.41 2.70 -19.36
N GLY A 110 8.64 2.99 -18.95
CA GLY A 110 9.59 3.81 -19.72
C GLY A 110 9.33 5.31 -19.67
N LEU A 111 8.19 5.72 -19.08
CA LEU A 111 7.84 7.14 -18.93
C LEU A 111 8.62 7.83 -17.81
N HIS A 112 8.59 9.15 -17.84
CA HIS A 112 9.22 9.99 -16.82
C HIS A 112 8.20 10.90 -16.15
N ILE A 113 8.38 11.15 -14.85
CA ILE A 113 7.61 12.18 -14.15
C ILE A 113 8.12 13.56 -14.59
N LYS A 114 7.28 14.28 -15.33
CA LYS A 114 7.50 15.67 -15.72
C LYS A 114 7.35 16.61 -14.52
N LYS A 115 6.28 16.40 -13.74
CA LYS A 115 5.97 17.21 -12.57
C LYS A 115 5.18 16.40 -11.55
N ILE A 116 5.61 16.41 -10.29
CA ILE A 116 4.79 15.93 -9.17
C ILE A 116 3.80 17.03 -8.80
N CYS A 117 2.52 16.72 -8.91
CA CYS A 117 1.45 17.63 -8.56
C CYS A 117 1.11 17.55 -7.07
N LYS A 118 1.12 16.33 -6.50
CA LYS A 118 0.82 16.08 -5.10
C LYS A 118 1.33 14.73 -4.64
N ILE A 119 1.78 14.67 -3.40
CA ILE A 119 2.03 13.42 -2.67
C ILE A 119 1.00 13.36 -1.54
N LEU A 120 0.19 12.33 -1.52
CA LEU A 120 -0.80 12.07 -0.47
C LEU A 120 -0.23 11.05 0.52
N PRO A 121 -0.67 11.11 1.79
CA PRO A 121 -0.32 10.10 2.78
C PRO A 121 -0.68 8.68 2.29
N PRO A 122 -0.10 7.63 2.91
CA PRO A 122 -0.38 6.26 2.52
C PRO A 122 -1.86 5.93 2.51
N ALA A 123 -2.32 5.34 1.40
CA ALA A 123 -3.65 4.78 1.25
C ALA A 123 -3.60 3.26 1.41
N TYR A 124 -4.53 2.71 2.16
CA TYR A 124 -4.63 1.26 2.36
C TYR A 124 -5.29 0.58 1.15
N ALA A 125 -4.72 -0.53 0.71
CA ALA A 125 -5.24 -1.29 -0.43
C ALA A 125 -6.47 -2.14 -0.06
N ALA A 126 -6.45 -2.78 1.10
CA ALA A 126 -7.52 -3.66 1.57
C ALA A 126 -7.60 -3.66 3.11
N PRO A 127 -8.06 -2.56 3.75
CA PRO A 127 -8.01 -2.39 5.21
C PRO A 127 -8.85 -3.42 5.98
N ASP A 128 -9.79 -4.08 5.32
CA ASP A 128 -10.57 -5.16 5.91
C ASP A 128 -9.81 -6.49 6.01
N LEU A 129 -8.64 -6.58 5.39
CA LEU A 129 -7.84 -7.81 5.33
C LEU A 129 -6.38 -7.60 5.68
N SER A 130 -5.82 -6.44 5.34
CA SER A 130 -4.38 -6.19 5.35
C SER A 130 -4.08 -4.74 5.71
N ASP A 131 -2.92 -4.53 6.31
CA ASP A 131 -2.34 -3.20 6.53
C ASP A 131 -1.47 -2.70 5.35
N SER A 132 -1.52 -3.40 4.21
CA SER A 132 -0.81 -2.98 3.02
C SER A 132 -1.24 -1.59 2.57
N SER A 133 -0.29 -0.67 2.54
CA SER A 133 -0.52 0.73 2.17
C SER A 133 0.65 1.27 1.35
N ALA A 134 0.38 2.30 0.56
CA ALA A 134 1.37 2.96 -0.27
C ALA A 134 1.13 4.47 -0.35
N TRP A 135 2.19 5.25 -0.45
CA TRP A 135 2.10 6.67 -0.76
C TRP A 135 1.50 6.87 -2.13
N VAL A 136 0.59 7.83 -2.28
CA VAL A 136 -0.04 8.13 -3.57
C VAL A 136 0.61 9.36 -4.17
N VAL A 137 1.27 9.15 -5.31
CA VAL A 137 1.97 10.23 -6.05
C VAL A 137 1.15 10.61 -7.28
N ILE A 138 0.61 11.82 -7.29
CA ILE A 138 -0.14 12.37 -8.43
C ILE A 138 0.84 13.18 -9.29
N ALA A 139 1.02 12.80 -10.55
CA ALA A 139 2.05 13.37 -11.39
C ALA A 139 1.66 13.50 -12.87
N GLU A 140 2.07 14.60 -13.50
CA GLU A 140 2.17 14.69 -14.96
C GLU A 140 3.32 13.80 -15.44
N VAL A 141 3.07 13.00 -16.47
CA VAL A 141 4.07 12.12 -17.09
C VAL A 141 4.34 12.49 -18.54
N GLU A 142 5.54 12.14 -19.01
CA GLU A 142 5.97 12.38 -20.39
C GLU A 142 6.87 11.25 -20.89
N GLY A 143 7.15 11.25 -22.19
CA GLY A 143 8.01 10.26 -22.84
C GLY A 143 7.23 9.24 -23.66
N GLU A 144 7.95 8.23 -24.14
CA GLU A 144 7.39 7.12 -24.92
C GLU A 144 7.23 5.88 -24.03
N PHE A 145 6.12 5.17 -24.21
CA PHE A 145 5.86 3.92 -23.48
C PHE A 145 6.83 2.83 -23.96
N ASN A 146 7.74 2.45 -23.10
CA ASN A 146 8.76 1.43 -23.37
C ASN A 146 9.17 0.77 -22.04
N PRO A 147 8.38 -0.17 -21.51
CA PRO A 147 8.67 -0.88 -20.26
C PRO A 147 9.98 -1.65 -20.37
N GLN A 148 10.76 -1.65 -19.27
CA GLN A 148 12.08 -2.30 -19.16
C GLN A 148 11.96 -3.72 -18.61
#